data_1e269afe96246faf2a36f75376bc6fdb
#
_entry.id   1e269afe96246faf2a36f75376bc6fdb
#
_cell.length_a   1.000
_cell.length_b   1.000
_cell.length_c   1.000
_cell.angle_alpha   90.00
_cell.angle_beta   90.00
_cell.angle_gamma   90.00
#
_symmetry.space_group_name_H-M   'P 1'
#
loop_
_entity.id
_entity.type
_entity.pdbx_description
1 polymer ?
#
loop_
_entity_poly.entity_id
_entity_poly.type
_entity_poly.pdbx_seq_one_letter_code
_entity_poly.pdbx_strand_id
1 'polypeptide(L)'
;MINFIKSISFFTALIFVHVEFTFAQAPDWQDDAFGYTQISTIVAGRVLDGTTQMGDAGDMLAAFDDAGAVRGVGVIITPGFGPYSGTNLWELVMRANGAGENITFKYYDASEDEILDIAYTYTFVIGETQGDIFAPVDLNIGVSYPIAPDCADVGLYSGNMSCAVAANVLGACGTIYGGTEDVDALCPVSCNTCPSYAEGCMDDSA
;
A
#
# COMPACT_ATOMS: atom_id res chain seq x y z
N MET A 1 80.31 4.48 -31.78
CA MET A 1 79.50 4.23 -30.54
C MET A 1 78.11 4.79 -30.80
N ILE A 2 77.19 3.89 -31.10
CA ILE A 2 75.81 4.26 -31.45
C ILE A 2 74.95 3.98 -30.22
N ASN A 3 74.39 5.05 -29.60
CA ASN A 3 73.49 4.94 -28.47
C ASN A 3 72.08 4.62 -28.95
N PHE A 4 71.56 3.45 -28.59
CA PHE A 4 70.17 3.05 -28.77
C PHE A 4 69.34 3.64 -27.63
N ILE A 5 68.51 4.62 -27.94
CA ILE A 5 67.49 5.13 -27.00
C ILE A 5 66.27 4.23 -27.19
N LYS A 6 65.95 3.40 -26.18
CA LYS A 6 64.70 2.62 -26.13
C LYS A 6 63.57 3.55 -25.73
N SER A 7 62.69 3.84 -26.66
CA SER A 7 61.44 4.53 -26.43
C SER A 7 60.47 3.55 -25.77
N ILE A 8 60.12 3.78 -24.51
CA ILE A 8 59.06 3.04 -23.79
C ILE A 8 57.76 3.81 -24.05
N SER A 9 56.92 3.23 -24.91
CA SER A 9 55.59 3.75 -25.17
C SER A 9 54.64 3.26 -24.05
N PHE A 10 54.21 4.18 -23.18
CA PHE A 10 53.20 3.92 -22.18
C PHE A 10 51.85 3.95 -22.88
N PHE A 11 51.26 2.80 -23.09
CA PHE A 11 49.84 2.68 -23.52
C PHE A 11 48.98 2.84 -22.26
N THR A 12 48.44 4.03 -22.03
CA THR A 12 47.43 4.25 -21.03
C THR A 12 46.09 3.73 -21.57
N ALA A 13 45.70 2.52 -21.15
CA ALA A 13 44.38 2.00 -21.44
C ALA A 13 43.35 2.78 -20.61
N LEU A 14 42.57 3.64 -21.25
CA LEU A 14 41.48 4.34 -20.64
C LEU A 14 40.31 3.33 -20.53
N ILE A 15 40.10 2.82 -19.31
CA ILE A 15 38.95 1.97 -19.01
C ILE A 15 37.73 2.89 -18.92
N PHE A 16 36.91 2.93 -19.95
CA PHE A 16 35.58 3.52 -19.89
C PHE A 16 34.68 2.56 -19.07
N VAL A 17 34.42 2.92 -17.84
CA VAL A 17 33.35 2.30 -17.06
C VAL A 17 32.05 2.80 -17.67
N HIS A 18 31.39 1.97 -18.47
CA HIS A 18 30.01 2.22 -18.88
C HIS A 18 29.14 1.95 -17.66
N VAL A 19 28.65 3.01 -17.02
CA VAL A 19 27.55 2.92 -16.09
C VAL A 19 26.29 2.81 -16.93
N GLU A 20 25.79 1.61 -17.07
CA GLU A 20 24.47 1.38 -17.67
C GLU A 20 23.43 1.82 -16.64
N PHE A 21 22.81 2.95 -16.86
CA PHE A 21 21.59 3.30 -16.15
C PHE A 21 20.47 2.42 -16.72
N THR A 22 20.21 1.30 -16.08
CA THR A 22 18.97 0.58 -16.30
C THR A 22 17.86 1.42 -15.65
N PHE A 23 17.12 2.15 -16.48
CA PHE A 23 15.81 2.65 -16.03
C PHE A 23 14.96 1.39 -15.86
N ALA A 24 14.52 1.10 -14.64
CA ALA A 24 13.55 0.06 -14.48
C ALA A 24 12.27 0.52 -15.21
N GLN A 25 11.57 -0.42 -15.75
CA GLN A 25 10.39 -0.15 -16.56
C GLN A 25 9.17 -0.29 -15.65
N ALA A 26 8.28 0.68 -15.71
CA ALA A 26 7.00 0.58 -15.01
C ALA A 26 6.34 -0.79 -15.26
N PRO A 27 5.70 -1.38 -14.25
CA PRO A 27 5.08 -2.70 -14.40
C PRO A 27 3.99 -2.67 -15.48
N ASP A 28 3.90 -3.74 -16.27
CA ASP A 28 2.87 -3.90 -17.29
C ASP A 28 1.57 -4.42 -16.67
N TRP A 29 1.00 -3.66 -15.75
CA TRP A 29 -0.28 -3.98 -15.15
C TRP A 29 -1.40 -3.47 -16.05
N GLN A 30 -2.23 -4.39 -16.52
CA GLN A 30 -3.35 -4.05 -17.40
C GLN A 30 -4.65 -4.63 -16.85
N ASP A 31 -5.71 -3.81 -16.86
CA ASP A 31 -7.04 -4.25 -16.50
C ASP A 31 -7.65 -5.11 -17.63
N ASP A 32 -7.98 -6.37 -17.32
CA ASP A 32 -8.72 -7.24 -18.24
C ASP A 32 -10.23 -7.12 -18.00
N ALA A 33 -10.83 -6.09 -18.57
CA ALA A 33 -12.25 -5.81 -18.44
C ALA A 33 -13.16 -6.93 -18.99
N PHE A 34 -12.65 -7.82 -19.84
CA PHE A 34 -13.42 -8.87 -20.51
C PHE A 34 -13.17 -10.27 -19.93
N GLY A 35 -12.14 -10.45 -19.13
CA GLY A 35 -11.77 -11.73 -18.52
C GLY A 35 -12.68 -12.15 -17.35
N TYR A 36 -13.50 -11.22 -16.82
CA TYR A 36 -14.27 -11.41 -15.60
C TYR A 36 -15.71 -10.93 -15.75
N THR A 37 -16.61 -11.53 -14.97
CA THR A 37 -18.06 -11.27 -15.08
C THR A 37 -18.63 -10.41 -13.97
N GLN A 38 -17.89 -10.25 -12.86
CA GLN A 38 -18.34 -9.52 -11.67
C GLN A 38 -17.37 -8.38 -11.35
N ILE A 39 -17.88 -7.33 -10.74
CA ILE A 39 -17.10 -6.18 -10.30
C ILE A 39 -17.39 -5.83 -8.84
N SER A 40 -16.39 -5.22 -8.20
CA SER A 40 -16.48 -4.47 -6.95
C SER A 40 -15.60 -3.24 -7.09
N THR A 41 -15.87 -2.16 -6.37
CA THR A 41 -15.18 -0.89 -6.61
C THR A 41 -14.73 -0.25 -5.29
N ILE A 42 -13.46 0.12 -5.21
CA ILE A 42 -13.01 1.17 -4.30
C ILE A 42 -13.25 2.50 -5.03
N VAL A 43 -14.26 3.27 -4.59
CA VAL A 43 -14.65 4.54 -5.21
C VAL A 43 -13.63 5.62 -4.91
N ALA A 44 -13.04 5.59 -3.69
CA ALA A 44 -11.92 6.40 -3.33
C ALA A 44 -11.02 5.64 -2.35
N GLY A 45 -9.77 5.45 -2.72
CA GLY A 45 -8.71 4.89 -1.90
C GLY A 45 -7.59 5.90 -1.71
N ARG A 46 -6.90 5.82 -0.59
CA ARG A 46 -5.77 6.65 -0.24
C ARG A 46 -4.57 5.75 0.04
N VAL A 47 -3.55 5.82 -0.81
CA VAL A 47 -2.31 5.06 -0.58
C VAL A 47 -1.45 5.84 0.40
N LEU A 48 -0.96 5.17 1.43
CA LEU A 48 -0.17 5.75 2.52
C LEU A 48 1.11 4.95 2.75
N ASP A 49 2.25 5.67 2.81
CA ASP A 49 3.48 5.16 3.40
C ASP A 49 3.67 5.82 4.78
N GLY A 50 3.39 5.07 5.84
CA GLY A 50 3.23 5.62 7.19
C GLY A 50 2.15 6.70 7.22
N THR A 51 2.54 7.97 7.38
CA THR A 51 1.61 9.12 7.36
C THR A 51 1.65 9.90 6.05
N THR A 52 2.52 9.54 5.12
CA THR A 52 2.68 10.24 3.84
C THR A 52 1.69 9.69 2.82
N GLN A 53 0.88 10.57 2.24
CA GLN A 53 -0.01 10.17 1.15
C GLN A 53 0.78 10.09 -0.16
N MET A 54 0.64 8.96 -0.84
CA MET A 54 1.27 8.65 -2.12
C MET A 54 0.30 8.91 -3.28
N GLY A 55 0.82 9.05 -4.49
CA GLY A 55 0.01 9.24 -5.70
C GLY A 55 0.60 10.29 -6.63
N ASP A 56 1.90 10.22 -6.90
CA ASP A 56 2.58 11.11 -7.83
C ASP A 56 2.36 10.70 -9.29
N ALA A 57 2.80 11.55 -10.20
CA ALA A 57 2.65 11.27 -11.63
C ALA A 57 3.55 10.10 -12.06
N GLY A 58 2.94 9.08 -12.62
CA GLY A 58 3.62 7.86 -13.05
C GLY A 58 3.44 6.68 -12.10
N ASP A 59 2.94 6.92 -10.88
CA ASP A 59 2.60 5.88 -9.95
C ASP A 59 1.43 5.02 -10.44
N MET A 60 1.39 3.78 -9.98
CA MET A 60 0.32 2.85 -10.31
C MET A 60 -0.17 2.12 -9.06
N LEU A 61 -1.48 1.87 -9.02
CA LEU A 61 -2.12 1.00 -8.03
C LEU A 61 -2.79 -0.15 -8.78
N ALA A 62 -2.61 -1.39 -8.33
CA ALA A 62 -3.30 -2.52 -8.91
C ALA A 62 -3.75 -3.55 -7.88
N ALA A 63 -4.83 -4.24 -8.22
CA ALA A 63 -5.39 -5.37 -7.47
C ALA A 63 -4.99 -6.68 -8.14
N PHE A 64 -4.76 -7.72 -7.32
CA PHE A 64 -4.30 -9.05 -7.74
C PHE A 64 -5.07 -10.15 -7.02
N ASP A 65 -5.20 -11.29 -7.67
CA ASP A 65 -5.61 -12.51 -7.00
C ASP A 65 -4.43 -13.25 -6.35
N ASP A 66 -4.72 -14.36 -5.67
CA ASP A 66 -3.70 -15.20 -5.03
C ASP A 66 -2.71 -15.84 -6.03
N ALA A 67 -3.04 -15.90 -7.30
CA ALA A 67 -2.15 -16.38 -8.36
C ALA A 67 -1.28 -15.26 -8.96
N GLY A 68 -1.49 -14.01 -8.54
CA GLY A 68 -0.78 -12.83 -9.04
C GLY A 68 -1.33 -12.28 -10.36
N ALA A 69 -2.52 -12.72 -10.79
CA ALA A 69 -3.18 -12.14 -11.96
C ALA A 69 -3.80 -10.78 -11.62
N VAL A 70 -3.63 -9.79 -12.50
CA VAL A 70 -4.21 -8.46 -12.33
C VAL A 70 -5.74 -8.54 -12.37
N ARG A 71 -6.36 -7.97 -11.35
CA ARG A 71 -7.81 -7.93 -11.15
C ARG A 71 -8.40 -6.52 -11.26
N GLY A 72 -7.56 -5.55 -11.48
CA GLY A 72 -7.91 -4.16 -11.70
C GLY A 72 -6.70 -3.25 -11.61
N VAL A 73 -6.77 -2.11 -12.29
CA VAL A 73 -5.76 -1.05 -12.23
C VAL A 73 -6.44 0.25 -11.82
N GLY A 74 -5.87 0.93 -10.84
CA GLY A 74 -6.40 2.15 -10.27
C GLY A 74 -6.25 3.36 -11.21
N VAL A 75 -7.17 4.29 -11.08
CA VAL A 75 -7.14 5.58 -11.75
C VAL A 75 -7.09 6.68 -10.69
N ILE A 76 -6.19 7.63 -10.87
CA ILE A 76 -6.11 8.80 -9.97
C ILE A 76 -7.33 9.69 -10.19
N ILE A 77 -7.99 10.03 -9.09
CA ILE A 77 -9.03 11.05 -9.02
C ILE A 77 -8.59 12.16 -8.08
N THR A 78 -8.89 13.41 -8.43
CA THR A 78 -8.55 14.56 -7.58
C THR A 78 -9.85 15.31 -7.24
N PRO A 79 -10.41 15.11 -6.04
CA PRO A 79 -11.65 15.76 -5.63
C PRO A 79 -11.52 17.28 -5.66
N GLY A 80 -12.53 17.97 -6.18
CA GLY A 80 -12.59 19.44 -6.21
C GLY A 80 -13.14 20.06 -4.91
N PHE A 81 -13.61 19.22 -3.96
CA PHE A 81 -14.20 19.66 -2.69
C PHE A 81 -14.07 18.56 -1.62
N GLY A 82 -14.40 18.89 -0.37
CA GLY A 82 -14.31 17.97 0.76
C GLY A 82 -12.93 17.99 1.44
N PRO A 83 -12.71 17.10 2.42
CA PRO A 83 -11.48 17.09 3.23
C PRO A 83 -10.23 16.72 2.41
N TYR A 84 -10.40 16.01 1.29
CA TYR A 84 -9.33 15.61 0.37
C TYR A 84 -9.30 16.42 -0.92
N SER A 85 -9.87 17.63 -0.91
CA SER A 85 -9.86 18.53 -2.08
C SER A 85 -8.44 18.86 -2.52
N GLY A 86 -8.16 18.63 -3.80
CA GLY A 86 -6.83 18.88 -4.38
C GLY A 86 -5.78 17.80 -4.08
N THR A 87 -6.14 16.72 -3.39
CA THR A 87 -5.24 15.57 -3.18
C THR A 87 -5.57 14.43 -4.14
N ASN A 88 -4.59 13.60 -4.45
CA ASN A 88 -4.81 12.45 -5.32
C ASN A 88 -5.37 11.28 -4.51
N LEU A 89 -6.51 10.79 -4.92
CA LEU A 89 -7.11 9.54 -4.47
C LEU A 89 -7.15 8.55 -5.63
N TRP A 90 -7.47 7.29 -5.34
CA TRP A 90 -7.51 6.22 -6.32
C TRP A 90 -8.92 5.65 -6.43
N GLU A 91 -9.45 5.63 -7.64
CA GLU A 91 -10.62 4.80 -7.99
C GLU A 91 -10.11 3.48 -8.57
N LEU A 92 -10.59 2.36 -8.06
CA LEU A 92 -10.14 1.03 -8.50
C LEU A 92 -11.34 0.10 -8.67
N VAL A 93 -11.59 -0.31 -9.90
CA VAL A 93 -12.56 -1.36 -10.23
C VAL A 93 -11.86 -2.70 -10.16
N MET A 94 -12.26 -3.52 -9.19
CA MET A 94 -11.78 -4.90 -9.01
C MET A 94 -12.72 -5.87 -9.73
N ARG A 95 -12.15 -6.94 -10.28
CA ARG A 95 -12.87 -7.93 -11.10
C ARG A 95 -12.68 -9.34 -10.59
N ALA A 96 -13.74 -10.14 -10.66
CA ALA A 96 -13.73 -11.55 -10.29
C ALA A 96 -14.77 -12.35 -11.09
N ASN A 97 -14.76 -13.67 -10.95
CA ASN A 97 -15.81 -14.52 -11.51
C ASN A 97 -16.82 -14.97 -10.46
N GLY A 98 -16.55 -14.74 -9.19
CA GLY A 98 -17.44 -15.09 -8.08
C GLY A 98 -17.10 -14.31 -6.81
N ALA A 99 -17.96 -14.39 -5.81
CA ALA A 99 -17.70 -13.85 -4.49
C ALA A 99 -16.71 -14.74 -3.72
N GLY A 100 -16.02 -14.16 -2.75
CA GLY A 100 -15.13 -14.86 -1.82
C GLY A 100 -13.69 -15.03 -2.33
N GLU A 101 -13.35 -14.54 -3.53
CA GLU A 101 -11.97 -14.51 -3.99
C GLU A 101 -11.17 -13.51 -3.12
N ASN A 102 -9.94 -13.89 -2.76
CA ASN A 102 -9.03 -12.99 -2.03
C ASN A 102 -8.35 -12.03 -3.02
N ILE A 103 -8.38 -10.76 -2.71
CA ILE A 103 -7.75 -9.68 -3.50
C ILE A 103 -6.68 -9.01 -2.65
N THR A 104 -5.49 -8.92 -3.20
CA THR A 104 -4.35 -8.20 -2.65
C THR A 104 -4.01 -6.99 -3.52
N PHE A 105 -3.22 -6.06 -3.01
CA PHE A 105 -2.92 -4.82 -3.71
C PHE A 105 -1.42 -4.55 -3.73
N LYS A 106 -0.96 -3.94 -4.81
CA LYS A 106 0.41 -3.44 -4.95
C LYS A 106 0.39 -2.02 -5.47
N TYR A 107 1.37 -1.28 -5.03
CA TYR A 107 1.64 0.08 -5.47
C TYR A 107 3.00 0.14 -6.16
N TYR A 108 3.08 0.81 -7.29
CA TYR A 108 4.33 1.13 -7.95
C TYR A 108 4.62 2.61 -7.73
N ASP A 109 5.73 2.89 -7.08
CA ASP A 109 6.30 4.22 -6.91
C ASP A 109 7.24 4.51 -8.09
N ALA A 110 6.83 5.41 -8.96
CA ALA A 110 7.60 5.73 -10.16
C ALA A 110 8.86 6.55 -9.83
N SER A 111 8.89 7.24 -8.70
CA SER A 111 10.03 8.08 -8.29
C SER A 111 11.21 7.25 -7.78
N GLU A 112 10.92 6.16 -7.06
CA GLU A 112 11.91 5.22 -6.52
C GLU A 112 12.06 3.98 -7.39
N ASP A 113 11.14 3.81 -8.38
CA ASP A 113 11.09 2.68 -9.29
C ASP A 113 10.94 1.35 -8.54
N GLU A 114 10.04 1.33 -7.58
CA GLU A 114 9.83 0.22 -6.66
C GLU A 114 8.37 -0.23 -6.65
N ILE A 115 8.16 -1.55 -6.53
CA ILE A 115 6.83 -2.14 -6.31
C ILE A 115 6.70 -2.46 -4.83
N LEU A 116 5.71 -1.85 -4.20
CA LEU A 116 5.42 -1.94 -2.78
C LEU A 116 4.15 -2.73 -2.56
N ASP A 117 4.17 -3.65 -1.59
CA ASP A 117 2.98 -4.38 -1.17
C ASP A 117 2.10 -3.48 -0.29
N ILE A 118 0.80 -3.60 -0.44
CA ILE A 118 -0.19 -2.93 0.41
C ILE A 118 -0.72 -3.92 1.43
N ALA A 119 -0.72 -3.53 2.70
CA ALA A 119 -1.17 -4.36 3.81
C ALA A 119 -2.67 -4.70 3.78
N TYR A 120 -3.47 -3.90 3.08
CA TYR A 120 -4.91 -4.12 2.92
C TYR A 120 -5.18 -5.34 2.04
N THR A 121 -6.07 -6.21 2.48
CA THR A 121 -6.60 -7.32 1.70
C THR A 121 -8.13 -7.23 1.64
N TYR A 122 -8.71 -7.76 0.58
CA TYR A 122 -10.16 -7.69 0.36
C TYR A 122 -10.71 -9.03 -0.06
N THR A 123 -11.73 -9.51 0.65
CA THR A 123 -12.52 -10.65 0.19
C THR A 123 -13.59 -10.14 -0.76
N PHE A 124 -13.53 -10.56 -2.01
CA PHE A 124 -14.37 -10.02 -3.08
C PHE A 124 -15.86 -10.24 -2.82
N VAL A 125 -16.61 -9.13 -2.79
CA VAL A 125 -18.08 -9.09 -2.68
C VAL A 125 -18.64 -8.48 -3.96
N ILE A 126 -19.54 -9.21 -4.64
CA ILE A 126 -20.12 -8.79 -5.92
C ILE A 126 -20.90 -7.48 -5.74
N GLY A 127 -20.56 -6.48 -6.55
CA GLY A 127 -21.27 -5.20 -6.60
C GLY A 127 -21.04 -4.29 -5.38
N GLU A 128 -20.11 -4.64 -4.49
CA GLU A 128 -19.79 -3.78 -3.36
C GLU A 128 -19.05 -2.52 -3.84
N THR A 129 -19.28 -1.42 -3.11
CA THR A 129 -18.53 -0.17 -3.26
C THR A 129 -17.94 0.21 -1.91
N GLN A 130 -16.67 0.61 -1.90
CA GLN A 130 -15.93 0.98 -0.70
C GLN A 130 -15.33 2.37 -0.83
N GLY A 131 -15.35 3.12 0.29
CA GLY A 131 -14.82 4.46 0.38
C GLY A 131 -15.61 5.49 -0.42
N ASP A 132 -15.35 6.73 -0.13
CA ASP A 132 -15.81 7.90 -0.89
C ASP A 132 -14.83 9.07 -0.67
N ILE A 133 -15.06 10.21 -1.31
CA ILE A 133 -14.15 11.37 -1.23
C ILE A 133 -14.15 12.06 0.14
N PHE A 134 -15.01 11.67 1.08
CA PHE A 134 -15.03 12.16 2.46
C PHE A 134 -14.42 11.15 3.44
N ALA A 135 -14.51 9.86 3.11
CA ALA A 135 -13.99 8.75 3.88
C ALA A 135 -13.35 7.70 2.93
N PRO A 136 -12.19 7.99 2.36
CA PRO A 136 -11.51 7.04 1.48
C PRO A 136 -11.02 5.82 2.26
N VAL A 137 -10.87 4.69 1.56
CA VAL A 137 -10.22 3.49 2.10
C VAL A 137 -8.72 3.76 2.23
N ASP A 138 -8.15 3.50 3.41
CA ASP A 138 -6.71 3.60 3.63
C ASP A 138 -6.01 2.32 3.14
N LEU A 139 -5.14 2.50 2.15
CA LEU A 139 -4.32 1.47 1.52
C LEU A 139 -2.88 1.69 1.98
N ASN A 140 -2.55 1.12 3.15
CA ASN A 140 -1.23 1.32 3.76
C ASN A 140 -0.18 0.45 3.07
N ILE A 141 0.93 1.06 2.68
CA ILE A 141 2.12 0.35 2.20
C ILE A 141 2.73 -0.41 3.38
N GLY A 142 3.15 -1.63 3.10
CA GLY A 142 3.77 -2.51 4.08
C GLY A 142 3.29 -3.94 3.96
N VAL A 143 3.97 -4.84 4.63
CA VAL A 143 3.51 -6.22 4.73
C VAL A 143 2.25 -6.27 5.60
N SER A 144 1.24 -7.00 5.11
CA SER A 144 0.14 -7.42 5.97
C SER A 144 0.71 -8.39 7.00
N TYR A 145 1.20 -7.85 8.11
CA TYR A 145 1.41 -8.72 9.25
C TYR A 145 0.03 -9.21 9.68
N PRO A 146 -0.18 -10.51 9.86
CA PRO A 146 -1.40 -10.96 10.50
C PRO A 146 -1.49 -10.20 11.83
N ILE A 147 -2.53 -9.38 11.96
CA ILE A 147 -2.81 -8.68 13.22
C ILE A 147 -2.87 -9.77 14.28
N ALA A 148 -2.04 -9.64 15.31
CA ALA A 148 -2.08 -10.59 16.42
C ALA A 148 -3.54 -10.72 16.86
N PRO A 149 -4.05 -11.93 17.11
CA PRO A 149 -5.46 -12.14 17.44
C PRO A 149 -5.95 -11.32 18.64
N ASP A 150 -5.04 -10.82 19.45
CA ASP A 150 -5.26 -9.95 20.61
C ASP A 150 -5.12 -8.44 20.30
N CYS A 151 -4.82 -8.08 19.03
CA CYS A 151 -4.67 -6.68 18.61
C CYS A 151 -5.76 -6.27 17.60
N ALA A 152 -6.99 -6.73 17.81
CA ALA A 152 -8.12 -6.36 16.98
C ALA A 152 -8.90 -5.20 17.63
N ASP A 153 -9.40 -4.29 16.79
CA ASP A 153 -10.34 -3.26 17.23
C ASP A 153 -11.66 -3.90 17.69
N VAL A 154 -12.04 -3.68 18.93
CA VAL A 154 -13.30 -4.19 19.48
C VAL A 154 -14.40 -3.12 19.57
N GLY A 155 -14.03 -1.85 19.42
CA GLY A 155 -14.93 -0.70 19.52
C GLY A 155 -15.26 -0.31 20.96
N LEU A 156 -15.73 0.93 21.13
CA LEU A 156 -16.15 1.50 22.40
C LEU A 156 -17.64 1.26 22.63
N TYR A 157 -18.08 1.38 23.87
CA TYR A 157 -19.48 1.12 24.30
C TYR A 157 -20.00 -0.25 23.82
N SER A 158 -19.23 -1.30 24.07
CA SER A 158 -19.56 -2.67 23.63
C SER A 158 -19.80 -2.77 22.11
N GLY A 159 -19.00 -2.04 21.32
CA GLY A 159 -19.08 -2.04 19.86
C GLY A 159 -20.07 -1.04 19.24
N ASN A 160 -20.76 -0.22 20.07
CA ASN A 160 -21.72 0.78 19.55
C ASN A 160 -21.03 2.01 18.93
N MET A 161 -19.75 2.25 19.21
CA MET A 161 -18.93 3.24 18.54
C MET A 161 -17.74 2.54 17.87
N SER A 162 -17.59 2.72 16.58
CA SER A 162 -16.44 2.13 15.86
C SER A 162 -15.14 2.83 16.23
N CYS A 163 -14.06 2.07 16.24
CA CYS A 163 -12.71 2.59 16.48
C CYS A 163 -12.29 3.65 15.45
N ALA A 164 -12.72 3.51 14.19
CA ALA A 164 -12.48 4.52 13.18
C ALA A 164 -13.08 5.88 13.54
N VAL A 165 -14.28 5.91 14.13
CA VAL A 165 -14.89 7.16 14.62
C VAL A 165 -14.14 7.69 15.83
N ALA A 166 -13.79 6.85 16.79
CA ALA A 166 -13.06 7.26 17.98
C ALA A 166 -11.68 7.85 17.65
N ALA A 167 -10.92 7.16 16.81
CA ALA A 167 -9.57 7.57 16.44
C ALA A 167 -9.56 8.78 15.47
N ASN A 168 -10.29 8.69 14.36
CA ASN A 168 -10.13 9.63 13.25
C ASN A 168 -11.08 10.84 13.32
N VAL A 169 -12.27 10.69 13.92
CA VAL A 169 -13.25 11.79 14.02
C VAL A 169 -13.12 12.52 15.34
N LEU A 170 -12.91 11.79 16.43
CA LEU A 170 -12.85 12.37 17.78
C LEU A 170 -11.41 12.62 18.24
N GLY A 171 -10.40 12.05 17.57
CA GLY A 171 -9.00 12.18 17.96
C GLY A 171 -8.74 11.60 19.36
N ALA A 172 -9.43 10.53 19.71
CA ALA A 172 -9.48 10.02 21.08
C ALA A 172 -8.35 9.05 21.44
N CYS A 173 -7.43 8.73 20.51
CA CYS A 173 -6.26 7.90 20.82
C CYS A 173 -5.44 8.51 21.95
N GLY A 174 -4.93 7.68 22.86
CA GLY A 174 -4.22 8.13 24.07
C GLY A 174 -5.13 8.66 25.19
N THR A 175 -6.44 8.45 25.10
CA THR A 175 -7.40 8.96 26.11
C THR A 175 -8.25 7.85 26.72
N ILE A 176 -8.86 8.18 27.87
CA ILE A 176 -9.93 7.38 28.48
C ILE A 176 -11.25 8.00 28.07
N TYR A 177 -12.03 7.31 27.26
CA TYR A 177 -13.32 7.78 26.79
C TYR A 177 -14.43 7.39 27.78
N GLY A 178 -15.35 8.33 28.07
CA GLY A 178 -16.42 8.12 29.04
C GLY A 178 -15.94 7.86 30.46
N GLY A 179 -14.65 8.07 30.74
CA GLY A 179 -14.03 7.91 32.06
C GLY A 179 -13.67 6.48 32.44
N THR A 180 -13.92 5.49 31.58
CA THR A 180 -13.68 4.06 31.87
C THR A 180 -13.08 3.26 30.72
N GLU A 181 -13.21 3.71 29.48
CA GLU A 181 -12.77 2.96 28.30
C GLU A 181 -11.45 3.50 27.77
N ASP A 182 -10.39 2.70 27.83
CA ASP A 182 -9.09 3.00 27.24
C ASP A 182 -9.19 2.79 25.73
N VAL A 183 -9.10 3.90 24.98
CA VAL A 183 -9.26 3.88 23.53
C VAL A 183 -8.13 3.10 22.84
N ASP A 184 -6.91 3.21 23.31
CA ASP A 184 -5.77 2.50 22.74
C ASP A 184 -5.86 0.98 22.96
N ALA A 185 -6.42 0.58 24.12
CA ALA A 185 -6.63 -0.83 24.44
C ALA A 185 -7.80 -1.46 23.67
N LEU A 186 -8.86 -0.68 23.40
CA LEU A 186 -10.06 -1.14 22.70
C LEU A 186 -9.97 -0.94 21.18
N CYS A 187 -9.13 0.00 20.74
CA CYS A 187 -8.95 0.36 19.34
C CYS A 187 -7.46 0.37 18.91
N PRO A 188 -6.70 -0.67 19.24
CA PRO A 188 -5.27 -0.66 19.05
C PRO A 188 -4.84 -0.55 17.58
N VAL A 189 -5.61 -1.10 16.65
CA VAL A 189 -5.34 -0.97 15.20
C VAL A 189 -5.57 0.46 14.74
N SER A 190 -6.74 1.02 15.04
CA SER A 190 -7.10 2.38 14.62
C SER A 190 -6.24 3.46 15.30
N CYS A 191 -5.68 3.19 16.48
CA CYS A 191 -4.77 4.09 17.18
C CYS A 191 -3.28 3.79 16.94
N ASN A 192 -2.96 2.77 16.13
CA ASN A 192 -1.58 2.35 15.84
C ASN A 192 -0.77 2.02 17.11
N THR A 193 -1.41 1.42 18.09
CA THR A 193 -0.80 1.01 19.37
C THR A 193 -0.53 -0.49 19.44
N CYS A 194 -0.84 -1.24 18.38
CA CYS A 194 -0.51 -2.65 18.29
C CYS A 194 1.00 -2.86 18.41
N PRO A 195 1.46 -3.79 19.27
CA PRO A 195 2.86 -4.11 19.32
C PRO A 195 3.30 -4.66 17.96
N SER A 196 4.31 -4.03 17.33
CA SER A 196 4.97 -4.61 16.17
C SER A 196 5.68 -5.88 16.63
N TYR A 197 5.38 -7.02 16.02
CA TYR A 197 6.25 -8.19 16.16
C TYR A 197 7.59 -7.85 15.51
N ALA A 198 8.63 -7.72 16.35
CA ALA A 198 9.98 -7.70 15.84
C ALA A 198 10.22 -9.03 15.10
N GLU A 199 10.65 -8.95 13.83
CA GLU A 199 11.15 -10.12 13.11
C GLU A 199 12.23 -10.79 13.99
N GLY A 200 12.01 -12.02 14.43
CA GLY A 200 13.00 -12.78 15.17
C GLY A 200 12.53 -13.79 16.19
N CYS A 201 11.24 -13.88 16.47
CA CYS A 201 10.69 -14.89 17.41
C CYS A 201 9.91 -15.99 16.71
N MET A 202 10.44 -16.51 15.60
CA MET A 202 10.10 -17.84 15.08
C MET A 202 11.23 -18.78 15.47
N ASP A 203 11.40 -19.01 16.78
CA ASP A 203 12.20 -20.11 17.27
C ASP A 203 11.30 -21.34 17.31
N ASP A 204 11.37 -22.16 16.26
CA ASP A 204 10.70 -23.46 16.14
C ASP A 204 11.36 -24.54 17.04
N SER A 205 11.92 -24.14 18.16
CA SER A 205 12.55 -25.05 19.13
C SER A 205 11.88 -24.95 20.50
N ALA A 206 10.68 -25.52 20.61
CA ALA A 206 10.12 -25.96 21.89
C ALA A 206 9.30 -27.24 21.71
#